data_bfed87afcd278ee98a05078936e4c95a
#
_entry.id   bfed87afcd278ee98a05078936e4c95a
#
_cell.length_a   1.000
_cell.length_b   1.000
_cell.length_c   1.000
_cell.angle_alpha   90.00
_cell.angle_beta   90.00
_cell.angle_gamma   90.00
#
_symmetry.space_group_name_H-M   'P 1'
#
loop_
_entity.id
_entity.type
_entity.pdbx_description
1 polymer ?
#
loop_
_entity_poly.entity_id
_entity_poly.type
_entity_poly.pdbx_seq_one_letter_code
_entity_poly.pdbx_strand_id
1 'polypeptide(L)'
;MTAADRISYLLDRYPVDTSVQRWHRAKLGGGQRSIVTPNNELKRWLRLMNAALIRQFNDWPSFMHGGIKKRGYVTHARQHVARPCVITIDIKSCFDSITEREVADAMQRHLGLDDDVCARLANVLCFRGAVAQGFPTSNYICNLYLLDPLSSMHSRLSVRHIRLSNYVDDIAVSGAIVAPGELVNEIALNLSRAKLSMNKAKVSVMPSSKRQVVCGLVVNKRLSLTSTLKLKLLGDVAHGRMSPASIAGWIANLKSIDPVFGTKLHQLAMRKGLLKS
;
A
#
# COMPACT_ATOMS: atom_id res chain seq x y z
N MET A 1 9.16 -15.03 26.28
CA MET A 1 9.64 -13.77 25.70
C MET A 1 8.46 -13.09 25.04
N THR A 2 8.06 -11.94 25.54
CA THR A 2 7.00 -11.12 24.97
C THR A 2 7.42 -10.54 23.63
N ALA A 3 6.50 -9.87 22.91
CA ALA A 3 6.86 -9.18 21.67
C ALA A 3 7.78 -7.98 21.97
N ALA A 4 7.55 -7.25 23.07
CA ALA A 4 8.40 -6.16 23.52
C ALA A 4 9.82 -6.64 23.86
N ASP A 5 9.95 -7.73 24.64
CA ASP A 5 11.28 -8.33 24.92
C ASP A 5 12.00 -8.71 23.64
N ARG A 6 11.27 -9.22 22.64
CA ARG A 6 11.85 -9.60 21.35
C ARG A 6 12.35 -8.39 20.57
N ILE A 7 11.63 -7.28 20.62
CA ILE A 7 12.05 -6.02 20.00
C ILE A 7 13.35 -5.53 20.64
N SER A 8 13.40 -5.44 21.97
CA SER A 8 14.60 -5.02 22.70
C SER A 8 15.80 -5.94 22.41
N TYR A 9 15.57 -7.26 22.45
CA TYR A 9 16.60 -8.25 22.10
C TYR A 9 17.16 -8.06 20.67
N LEU A 10 16.33 -7.71 19.71
CA LEU A 10 16.76 -7.45 18.34
C LEU A 10 17.51 -6.12 18.22
N LEU A 11 17.10 -5.07 18.95
CA LEU A 11 17.79 -3.79 18.96
C LEU A 11 19.23 -3.93 19.48
N ASP A 12 19.44 -4.72 20.54
CA ASP A 12 20.78 -4.97 21.09
C ASP A 12 21.68 -5.79 20.14
N ARG A 13 21.10 -6.37 19.10
CA ARG A 13 21.76 -7.15 18.04
C ARG A 13 21.61 -6.51 16.66
N TYR A 14 21.55 -5.18 16.64
CA TYR A 14 21.53 -4.44 15.39
C TYR A 14 22.83 -4.73 14.61
N PRO A 15 22.75 -4.99 13.29
CA PRO A 15 23.93 -5.33 12.49
C PRO A 15 25.01 -4.28 12.51
N VAL A 16 26.27 -4.70 12.49
CA VAL A 16 27.42 -3.80 12.36
C VAL A 16 27.49 -3.23 10.94
N ASP A 17 27.28 -4.08 9.92
CA ASP A 17 27.18 -3.63 8.53
C ASP A 17 25.73 -3.30 8.18
N THR A 18 25.47 -2.00 8.08
CA THR A 18 24.16 -1.42 7.72
C THR A 18 24.18 -0.79 6.33
N SER A 19 25.09 -1.24 5.47
CA SER A 19 25.23 -0.71 4.12
C SER A 19 23.94 -0.89 3.30
N VAL A 20 23.63 0.12 2.52
CA VAL A 20 22.45 0.14 1.64
C VAL A 20 22.85 0.56 0.23
N GLN A 21 22.17 0.01 -0.77
CA GLN A 21 22.25 0.46 -2.14
C GLN A 21 21.07 1.37 -2.44
N ARG A 22 21.33 2.51 -3.07
CA ARG A 22 20.29 3.43 -3.51
C ARG A 22 20.24 3.43 -5.02
N TRP A 23 19.04 3.23 -5.56
CA TRP A 23 18.79 3.25 -6.99
C TRP A 23 17.46 3.94 -7.30
N HIS A 24 17.30 4.36 -8.55
CA HIS A 24 16.13 5.07 -9.00
C HIS A 24 15.32 4.21 -9.98
N ARG A 25 14.01 4.14 -9.75
CA ARG A 25 13.08 3.47 -10.65
C ARG A 25 12.14 4.51 -11.27
N ALA A 26 12.01 4.50 -12.60
CA ALA A 26 11.04 5.33 -13.30
C ALA A 26 9.61 5.00 -12.83
N LYS A 27 8.79 6.03 -12.57
CA LYS A 27 7.35 5.90 -12.30
C LYS A 27 6.58 5.85 -13.63
N LEU A 28 5.48 5.08 -13.69
CA LEU A 28 4.61 4.98 -14.87
C LEU A 28 4.00 6.33 -15.30
N GLY A 29 3.86 7.28 -14.39
CA GLY A 29 3.32 8.63 -14.63
C GLY A 29 4.38 9.73 -14.70
N GLY A 30 5.65 9.40 -14.96
CA GLY A 30 6.78 10.34 -14.96
C GLY A 30 7.43 10.52 -13.60
N GLY A 31 8.69 10.99 -13.59
CA GLY A 31 9.52 11.14 -12.40
C GLY A 31 10.20 9.84 -11.96
N GLN A 32 10.98 9.92 -10.88
CA GLN A 32 11.75 8.80 -10.34
C GLN A 32 11.29 8.45 -8.93
N ARG A 33 11.44 7.19 -8.56
CA ARG A 33 11.25 6.67 -7.20
C ARG A 33 12.62 6.25 -6.67
N SER A 34 13.05 6.84 -5.58
CA SER A 34 14.27 6.42 -4.90
C SER A 34 13.97 5.20 -4.04
N ILE A 35 14.67 4.10 -4.31
CA ILE A 35 14.52 2.86 -3.55
C ILE A 35 15.81 2.59 -2.81
N VAL A 36 15.69 2.28 -1.52
CA VAL A 36 16.81 1.93 -0.64
C VAL A 36 16.77 0.43 -0.40
N THR A 37 17.77 -0.27 -0.89
CA THR A 37 17.89 -1.73 -0.72
C THR A 37 18.94 -2.01 0.35
N PRO A 38 18.57 -2.56 1.51
CA PRO A 38 19.51 -2.96 2.55
C PRO A 38 20.34 -4.17 2.06
N ASN A 39 21.58 -4.29 2.58
CA ASN A 39 22.36 -5.49 2.38
C ASN A 39 21.67 -6.73 2.96
N ASN A 40 22.21 -7.91 2.76
CA ASN A 40 21.56 -9.17 3.16
C ASN A 40 21.43 -9.31 4.68
N GLU A 41 22.40 -8.84 5.45
CA GLU A 41 22.41 -8.90 6.92
C GLU A 41 21.35 -7.96 7.49
N LEU A 42 21.38 -6.69 7.14
CA LEU A 42 20.39 -5.70 7.54
C LEU A 42 18.98 -6.12 7.09
N LYS A 43 18.83 -6.66 5.88
CA LYS A 43 17.54 -7.12 5.36
C LYS A 43 16.97 -8.29 6.18
N ARG A 44 17.83 -9.23 6.62
CA ARG A 44 17.44 -10.34 7.51
C ARG A 44 16.97 -9.78 8.85
N TRP A 45 17.73 -8.88 9.44
CA TRP A 45 17.40 -8.23 10.70
C TRP A 45 16.07 -7.45 10.61
N LEU A 46 15.90 -6.62 9.59
CA LEU A 46 14.66 -5.87 9.35
C LEU A 46 13.43 -6.78 9.20
N ARG A 47 13.58 -7.96 8.60
CA ARG A 47 12.49 -8.95 8.51
C ARG A 47 12.12 -9.54 9.88
N LEU A 48 13.13 -9.84 10.72
CA LEU A 48 12.89 -10.31 12.09
C LEU A 48 12.23 -9.21 12.93
N MET A 49 12.69 -7.97 12.82
CA MET A 49 12.11 -6.82 13.48
C MET A 49 10.66 -6.60 13.01
N ASN A 50 10.39 -6.63 11.71
CA ASN A 50 9.03 -6.52 11.18
C ASN A 50 8.08 -7.59 11.75
N ALA A 51 8.57 -8.82 11.88
CA ALA A 51 7.78 -9.91 12.49
C ALA A 51 7.52 -9.65 13.99
N ALA A 52 8.47 -9.07 14.72
CA ALA A 52 8.30 -8.70 16.13
C ALA A 52 7.30 -7.55 16.29
N LEU A 53 7.40 -6.51 15.47
CA LEU A 53 6.46 -5.39 15.43
C LEU A 53 5.02 -5.83 15.12
N ILE A 54 4.84 -6.73 14.14
CA ILE A 54 3.52 -7.31 13.81
C ILE A 54 2.95 -8.12 14.99
N ARG A 55 3.79 -8.77 15.80
CA ARG A 55 3.32 -9.46 17.01
C ARG A 55 2.96 -8.48 18.13
N GLN A 56 3.64 -7.36 18.22
CA GLN A 56 3.36 -6.31 19.20
C GLN A 56 2.03 -5.61 18.92
N PHE A 57 1.77 -5.29 17.64
CA PHE A 57 0.51 -4.69 17.22
C PHE A 57 0.10 -5.18 15.82
N ASN A 58 -1.10 -5.72 15.71
CA ASN A 58 -1.67 -6.22 14.45
C ASN A 58 -3.19 -6.02 14.36
N ASP A 59 -3.77 -5.20 15.21
CA ASP A 59 -5.21 -4.90 15.19
C ASP A 59 -5.52 -3.74 14.23
N TRP A 60 -5.36 -4.02 12.95
CA TRP A 60 -5.55 -3.04 11.90
C TRP A 60 -7.03 -2.85 11.55
N PRO A 61 -7.56 -1.62 11.52
CA PRO A 61 -8.91 -1.33 11.06
C PRO A 61 -9.22 -1.93 9.69
N SER A 62 -10.48 -2.23 9.44
CA SER A 62 -10.92 -2.90 8.21
C SER A 62 -10.69 -2.07 6.94
N PHE A 63 -10.53 -0.76 7.08
CA PHE A 63 -10.26 0.15 5.97
C PHE A 63 -8.78 0.19 5.54
N MET A 64 -7.85 -0.36 6.32
CA MET A 64 -6.42 -0.42 5.97
C MET A 64 -6.06 -1.71 5.26
N HIS A 65 -5.37 -1.62 4.12
CA HIS A 65 -5.10 -2.79 3.26
C HIS A 65 -3.63 -3.00 2.88
N GLY A 66 -2.79 -1.99 2.97
CA GLY A 66 -1.38 -2.06 2.54
C GLY A 66 -0.48 -2.83 3.50
N GLY A 67 0.25 -3.83 3.03
CA GLY A 67 1.22 -4.57 3.87
C GLY A 67 0.63 -5.39 5.00
N ILE A 68 -0.68 -5.63 5.03
CA ILE A 68 -1.40 -6.36 6.06
C ILE A 68 -1.74 -7.77 5.55
N LYS A 69 -1.56 -8.79 6.40
CA LYS A 69 -1.83 -10.19 6.05
C LYS A 69 -3.28 -10.37 5.56
N LYS A 70 -3.47 -11.11 4.48
CA LYS A 70 -4.76 -11.36 3.79
C LYS A 70 -5.43 -10.11 3.20
N ARG A 71 -4.80 -8.94 3.23
CA ARG A 71 -5.27 -7.71 2.61
C ARG A 71 -4.30 -7.26 1.51
N GLY A 72 -4.79 -6.48 0.55
CA GLY A 72 -3.99 -6.00 -0.57
C GLY A 72 -4.80 -5.08 -1.47
N TYR A 73 -4.23 -4.67 -2.60
CA TYR A 73 -4.86 -3.77 -3.56
C TYR A 73 -6.23 -4.27 -4.08
N VAL A 74 -6.41 -5.60 -4.17
CA VAL A 74 -7.69 -6.22 -4.56
C VAL A 74 -8.76 -6.02 -3.50
N THR A 75 -8.42 -6.26 -2.22
CA THR A 75 -9.36 -6.09 -1.10
C THR A 75 -9.66 -4.62 -0.87
N HIS A 76 -8.70 -3.73 -1.09
CA HIS A 76 -8.89 -2.28 -1.09
C HIS A 76 -9.87 -1.85 -2.19
N ALA A 77 -9.62 -2.20 -3.45
CA ALA A 77 -10.48 -1.85 -4.57
C ALA A 77 -11.91 -2.41 -4.42
N ARG A 78 -12.06 -3.63 -3.85
CA ARG A 78 -13.35 -4.28 -3.61
C ARG A 78 -14.28 -3.46 -2.72
N GLN A 79 -13.73 -2.64 -1.82
CA GLN A 79 -14.52 -1.75 -0.96
C GLN A 79 -15.34 -0.71 -1.76
N HIS A 80 -14.90 -0.40 -2.97
CA HIS A 80 -15.44 0.68 -3.80
C HIS A 80 -16.22 0.21 -5.03
N VAL A 81 -16.53 -1.09 -5.12
CA VAL A 81 -17.31 -1.65 -6.23
C VAL A 81 -18.75 -1.13 -6.21
N ALA A 82 -19.28 -0.79 -7.40
CA ALA A 82 -20.65 -0.35 -7.64
C ALA A 82 -21.06 0.88 -6.81
N ARG A 83 -20.17 1.85 -6.66
CA ARG A 83 -20.44 3.11 -5.93
C ARG A 83 -20.82 4.23 -6.88
N PRO A 84 -21.76 5.14 -6.47
CA PRO A 84 -22.19 6.27 -7.31
C PRO A 84 -21.02 7.21 -7.68
N CYS A 85 -20.09 7.44 -6.77
CA CYS A 85 -18.89 8.21 -7.00
C CYS A 85 -17.72 7.56 -6.26
N VAL A 86 -16.54 7.57 -6.89
CA VAL A 86 -15.26 7.15 -6.30
C VAL A 86 -14.26 8.30 -6.45
N ILE A 87 -13.56 8.64 -5.37
CA ILE A 87 -12.45 9.59 -5.39
C ILE A 87 -11.19 8.85 -4.95
N THR A 88 -10.12 8.99 -5.71
CA THR A 88 -8.79 8.47 -5.34
C THR A 88 -7.82 9.60 -5.10
N ILE A 89 -6.97 9.44 -4.10
CA ILE A 89 -6.03 10.44 -3.60
C ILE A 89 -4.73 9.74 -3.28
N ASP A 90 -3.61 10.28 -3.78
CA ASP A 90 -2.24 9.79 -3.53
C ASP A 90 -1.57 10.73 -2.52
N ILE A 91 -0.98 10.19 -1.46
CA ILE A 91 -0.18 10.97 -0.52
C ILE A 91 1.18 11.25 -1.17
N LYS A 92 1.52 12.53 -1.31
CA LYS A 92 2.77 12.94 -1.94
C LYS A 92 3.96 12.53 -1.08
N SER A 93 4.89 11.76 -1.66
CA SER A 93 6.13 11.33 -0.99
C SER A 93 5.91 10.75 0.41
N CYS A 94 4.88 9.92 0.58
CA CYS A 94 4.39 9.44 1.89
C CYS A 94 5.53 8.98 2.80
N PHE A 95 6.40 8.08 2.30
CA PHE A 95 7.53 7.56 3.10
C PHE A 95 8.53 8.63 3.50
N ASP A 96 8.93 9.50 2.56
CA ASP A 96 9.91 10.59 2.81
C ASP A 96 9.33 11.68 3.73
N SER A 97 8.01 11.76 3.86
CA SER A 97 7.32 12.72 4.74
C SER A 97 7.19 12.25 6.19
N ILE A 98 7.43 10.97 6.46
CA ILE A 98 7.35 10.41 7.82
C ILE A 98 8.76 10.37 8.39
N THR A 99 9.08 11.34 9.25
CA THR A 99 10.40 11.50 9.86
C THR A 99 10.63 10.53 11.02
N GLU A 100 11.88 10.39 11.46
CA GLU A 100 12.23 9.58 12.65
C GLU A 100 11.40 9.98 13.88
N ARG A 101 11.16 11.28 14.08
CA ARG A 101 10.33 11.77 15.17
C ARG A 101 8.89 11.27 15.05
N GLU A 102 8.28 11.40 13.88
CA GLU A 102 6.92 10.91 13.64
C GLU A 102 6.83 9.38 13.81
N VAL A 103 7.90 8.65 13.46
CA VAL A 103 7.98 7.18 13.67
C VAL A 103 8.02 6.87 15.17
N ALA A 104 8.90 7.54 15.95
CA ALA A 104 8.98 7.35 17.40
C ALA A 104 7.64 7.67 18.08
N ASP A 105 7.05 8.82 17.75
CA ASP A 105 5.75 9.26 18.29
C ASP A 105 4.61 8.26 17.97
N ALA A 106 4.58 7.69 16.77
CA ALA A 106 3.58 6.69 16.39
C ALA A 106 3.80 5.36 17.12
N MET A 107 5.05 4.94 17.29
CA MET A 107 5.38 3.71 18.03
C MET A 107 5.03 3.84 19.51
N GLN A 108 5.33 4.96 20.14
CA GLN A 108 4.97 5.23 21.53
C GLN A 108 3.44 5.13 21.72
N ARG A 109 2.65 5.80 20.86
CA ARG A 109 1.19 5.78 20.96
C ARG A 109 0.55 4.40 20.76
N HIS A 110 1.08 3.58 19.87
CA HIS A 110 0.40 2.37 19.42
C HIS A 110 1.04 1.07 19.89
N LEU A 111 2.33 1.07 20.25
CA LEU A 111 3.03 -0.16 20.61
C LEU A 111 3.18 -0.35 22.13
N GLY A 112 2.96 0.70 22.95
CA GLY A 112 3.15 0.65 24.39
C GLY A 112 4.60 0.32 24.78
N LEU A 113 5.58 0.77 23.97
CA LEU A 113 7.01 0.62 24.24
C LEU A 113 7.55 1.87 24.91
N ASP A 114 8.66 1.72 25.66
CA ASP A 114 9.33 2.83 26.31
C ASP A 114 9.90 3.83 25.28
N ASP A 115 10.00 5.10 25.65
CA ASP A 115 10.45 6.20 24.80
C ASP A 115 11.82 5.96 24.21
N ASP A 116 12.78 5.45 25.02
CA ASP A 116 14.13 5.10 24.55
C ASP A 116 14.07 4.00 23.47
N VAL A 117 13.28 2.97 23.68
CA VAL A 117 13.08 1.90 22.69
C VAL A 117 12.46 2.44 21.42
N CYS A 118 11.48 3.33 21.52
CA CYS A 118 10.83 3.96 20.35
C CYS A 118 11.82 4.83 19.57
N ALA A 119 12.64 5.64 20.25
CA ALA A 119 13.67 6.47 19.63
C ALA A 119 14.74 5.63 18.93
N ARG A 120 15.25 4.59 19.58
CA ARG A 120 16.21 3.63 18.98
C ARG A 120 15.63 2.92 17.77
N LEU A 121 14.36 2.48 17.84
CA LEU A 121 13.66 1.87 16.70
C LEU A 121 13.54 2.85 15.54
N ALA A 122 13.09 4.07 15.78
CA ALA A 122 12.94 5.08 14.74
C ALA A 122 14.27 5.33 14.02
N ASN A 123 15.37 5.47 14.76
CA ASN A 123 16.70 5.67 14.19
C ASN A 123 17.11 4.52 13.25
N VAL A 124 16.97 3.25 13.68
CA VAL A 124 17.43 2.09 12.89
C VAL A 124 16.47 1.68 11.75
N LEU A 125 15.21 2.07 11.81
CA LEU A 125 14.17 1.75 10.81
C LEU A 125 13.99 2.84 9.76
N CYS A 126 14.58 4.03 9.98
CA CYS A 126 14.62 5.13 9.02
C CYS A 126 15.96 5.15 8.27
N PHE A 127 15.98 5.89 7.19
CA PHE A 127 17.18 6.18 6.43
C PHE A 127 17.22 7.66 6.09
N ARG A 128 18.31 8.35 6.50
CA ARG A 128 18.45 9.81 6.33
C ARG A 128 17.31 10.61 6.95
N GLY A 129 16.86 10.20 8.13
CA GLY A 129 15.87 10.93 8.90
C GLY A 129 14.41 10.66 8.53
N ALA A 130 14.12 9.73 7.61
CA ALA A 130 12.77 9.40 7.19
C ALA A 130 12.58 7.90 6.91
N VAL A 131 11.35 7.46 6.79
CA VAL A 131 11.01 6.05 6.46
C VAL A 131 11.59 5.69 5.09
N ALA A 132 12.43 4.66 5.05
CA ALA A 132 13.12 4.22 3.84
C ALA A 132 12.18 3.50 2.88
N GLN A 133 12.00 4.00 1.66
CA GLN A 133 11.26 3.26 0.64
C GLN A 133 12.06 2.03 0.15
N GLY A 134 11.71 0.84 0.67
CA GLY A 134 12.34 -0.43 0.30
C GLY A 134 12.78 -1.28 1.49
N PHE A 135 12.73 -0.78 2.72
CA PHE A 135 12.93 -1.60 3.91
C PHE A 135 11.72 -2.52 4.14
N PRO A 136 11.91 -3.76 4.60
CA PRO A 136 10.83 -4.68 4.93
C PRO A 136 9.82 -4.14 5.95
N THR A 137 10.23 -3.22 6.83
CA THR A 137 9.43 -2.60 7.90
C THR A 137 8.62 -1.40 7.44
N SER A 138 8.94 -0.80 6.29
CA SER A 138 8.44 0.53 5.91
C SER A 138 6.91 0.59 5.75
N ASN A 139 6.29 -0.44 5.19
CA ASN A 139 4.83 -0.48 5.06
C ASN A 139 4.13 -0.56 6.42
N TYR A 140 4.71 -1.31 7.37
CA TYR A 140 4.20 -1.40 8.74
C TYR A 140 4.25 -0.03 9.43
N ILE A 141 5.40 0.65 9.34
CA ILE A 141 5.62 1.98 9.93
C ILE A 141 4.68 3.02 9.29
N CYS A 142 4.56 3.00 7.97
CA CYS A 142 3.65 3.89 7.25
C CYS A 142 2.20 3.70 7.72
N ASN A 143 1.74 2.45 7.86
CA ASN A 143 0.41 2.15 8.38
C ASN A 143 0.24 2.64 9.82
N LEU A 144 1.24 2.43 10.68
CA LEU A 144 1.19 2.86 12.08
C LEU A 144 1.04 4.38 12.20
N TYR A 145 1.78 5.13 11.39
CA TYR A 145 1.68 6.59 11.33
C TYR A 145 0.32 7.06 10.78
N LEU A 146 -0.20 6.38 9.74
CA LEU A 146 -1.47 6.72 9.12
C LEU A 146 -2.69 6.30 9.93
N LEU A 147 -2.52 5.50 10.98
CA LEU A 147 -3.62 4.92 11.75
C LEU A 147 -4.53 6.00 12.35
N ASP A 148 -3.97 6.98 13.06
CA ASP A 148 -4.75 8.04 13.71
C ASP A 148 -5.46 8.97 12.71
N PRO A 149 -4.76 9.58 11.73
CA PRO A 149 -5.40 10.49 10.80
C PRO A 149 -6.47 9.80 9.94
N LEU A 150 -6.25 8.55 9.55
CA LEU A 150 -7.24 7.80 8.76
C LEU A 150 -8.41 7.31 9.62
N SER A 151 -8.20 6.92 10.87
CA SER A 151 -9.27 6.53 11.79
C SER A 151 -10.21 7.71 12.09
N SER A 152 -9.64 8.88 12.37
CA SER A 152 -10.41 10.13 12.56
C SER A 152 -11.23 10.47 11.31
N MET A 153 -10.62 10.37 10.12
CA MET A 153 -11.30 10.61 8.85
C MET A 153 -12.39 9.56 8.58
N HIS A 154 -12.08 8.27 8.80
CA HIS A 154 -13.04 7.18 8.62
C HIS A 154 -14.29 7.37 9.48
N SER A 155 -14.13 7.74 10.76
CA SER A 155 -15.25 7.99 11.66
C SER A 155 -16.18 9.09 11.14
N ARG A 156 -15.61 10.24 10.71
CA ARG A 156 -16.41 11.36 10.15
C ARG A 156 -17.12 11.00 8.85
N LEU A 157 -16.46 10.24 7.96
CA LEU A 157 -17.02 9.84 6.67
C LEU A 157 -18.08 8.75 6.82
N SER A 158 -17.93 7.84 7.78
CA SER A 158 -18.87 6.75 8.04
C SER A 158 -20.25 7.26 8.42
N VAL A 159 -20.37 8.30 9.23
CA VAL A 159 -21.64 8.95 9.59
C VAL A 159 -22.37 9.50 8.34
N ARG A 160 -21.61 9.89 7.31
CA ARG A 160 -22.13 10.38 6.03
C ARG A 160 -22.33 9.24 5.00
N HIS A 161 -22.24 7.98 5.41
CA HIS A 161 -22.29 6.80 4.55
C HIS A 161 -21.26 6.82 3.40
N ILE A 162 -20.16 7.55 3.60
CA ILE A 162 -19.01 7.59 2.68
C ILE A 162 -17.99 6.55 3.17
N ARG A 163 -17.66 5.61 2.30
CA ARG A 163 -16.65 4.59 2.59
C ARG A 163 -15.26 5.13 2.33
N LEU A 164 -14.34 4.89 3.26
CA LEU A 164 -12.92 5.16 3.11
C LEU A 164 -12.16 3.85 3.19
N SER A 165 -11.14 3.68 2.36
CA SER A 165 -10.08 2.70 2.59
C SER A 165 -8.74 3.21 2.04
N ASN A 166 -7.62 2.61 2.50
CA ASN A 166 -6.30 2.94 2.01
C ASN A 166 -5.45 1.70 1.68
N TYR A 167 -4.55 1.87 0.75
CA TYR A 167 -3.51 0.92 0.40
C TYR A 167 -2.15 1.64 0.40
N VAL A 168 -1.47 1.61 1.54
CA VAL A 168 -0.24 2.39 1.82
C VAL A 168 -0.51 3.90 1.64
N ASP A 169 -0.04 4.50 0.56
CA ASP A 169 -0.16 5.92 0.21
C ASP A 169 -1.40 6.24 -0.66
N ASP A 170 -2.07 5.21 -1.20
CA ASP A 170 -3.28 5.36 -2.00
C ASP A 170 -4.55 5.34 -1.11
N ILE A 171 -5.25 6.45 -1.01
CA ILE A 171 -6.53 6.60 -0.33
C ILE A 171 -7.66 6.57 -1.37
N ALA A 172 -8.72 5.81 -1.08
CA ALA A 172 -9.95 5.86 -1.85
C ALA A 172 -11.15 6.14 -0.94
N VAL A 173 -12.05 7.00 -1.41
CA VAL A 173 -13.34 7.25 -0.77
C VAL A 173 -14.46 7.08 -1.79
N SER A 174 -15.64 6.58 -1.34
CA SER A 174 -16.76 6.34 -2.25
C SER A 174 -18.11 6.39 -1.55
N GLY A 175 -19.13 6.82 -2.29
CA GLY A 175 -20.50 6.94 -1.80
C GLY A 175 -21.33 7.88 -2.66
N ALA A 176 -22.49 8.31 -2.15
CA ALA A 176 -23.30 9.38 -2.73
C ALA A 176 -22.69 10.74 -2.37
N ILE A 177 -21.60 11.12 -3.06
CA ILE A 177 -20.80 12.31 -2.78
C ILE A 177 -21.40 13.48 -3.58
N VAL A 178 -22.06 14.42 -2.89
CA VAL A 178 -22.74 15.58 -3.51
C VAL A 178 -21.72 16.66 -3.90
N ALA A 179 -20.77 16.98 -3.02
CA ALA A 179 -19.76 18.01 -3.22
C ALA A 179 -18.34 17.42 -3.21
N PRO A 180 -17.88 16.80 -4.32
CA PRO A 180 -16.58 16.14 -4.36
C PRO A 180 -15.40 17.06 -4.06
N GLY A 181 -15.44 18.32 -4.49
CA GLY A 181 -14.39 19.31 -4.24
C GLY A 181 -14.23 19.64 -2.75
N GLU A 182 -15.34 19.80 -2.03
CA GLU A 182 -15.32 20.06 -0.58
C GLU A 182 -14.75 18.85 0.17
N LEU A 183 -15.15 17.64 -0.21
CA LEU A 183 -14.62 16.42 0.39
C LEU A 183 -13.12 16.26 0.16
N VAL A 184 -12.63 16.56 -1.04
CA VAL A 184 -11.20 16.56 -1.34
C VAL A 184 -10.45 17.57 -0.47
N ASN A 185 -11.00 18.78 -0.27
CA ASN A 185 -10.41 19.80 0.60
C ASN A 185 -10.42 19.34 2.09
N GLU A 186 -11.50 18.72 2.54
CA GLU A 186 -11.58 18.15 3.90
C GLU A 186 -10.49 17.09 4.12
N ILE A 187 -10.29 16.20 3.16
CA ILE A 187 -9.23 15.18 3.21
C ILE A 187 -7.85 15.83 3.20
N ALA A 188 -7.63 16.82 2.33
CA ALA A 188 -6.37 17.57 2.27
C ALA A 188 -6.02 18.23 3.61
N LEU A 189 -7.01 18.84 4.27
CA LEU A 189 -6.84 19.47 5.57
C LEU A 189 -6.51 18.43 6.66
N ASN A 190 -7.16 17.27 6.64
CA ASN A 190 -6.86 16.20 7.57
C ASN A 190 -5.41 15.67 7.40
N LEU A 191 -4.98 15.45 6.15
CA LEU A 191 -3.60 15.05 5.85
C LEU A 191 -2.59 16.12 6.27
N SER A 192 -2.89 17.40 6.05
CA SER A 192 -2.03 18.52 6.46
C SER A 192 -1.83 18.59 7.98
N ARG A 193 -2.86 18.30 8.77
CA ARG A 193 -2.75 18.19 10.23
C ARG A 193 -1.81 17.08 10.67
N ALA A 194 -1.74 16.02 9.87
CA ALA A 194 -0.77 14.93 10.04
C ALA A 194 0.55 15.19 9.29
N LYS A 195 0.90 16.45 8.97
CA LYS A 195 2.11 16.85 8.23
C LYS A 195 2.31 16.12 6.89
N LEU A 196 1.23 15.61 6.31
CA LEU A 196 1.22 14.98 5.01
C LEU A 196 0.59 15.90 3.97
N SER A 197 0.93 15.72 2.73
CA SER A 197 0.35 16.47 1.62
C SER A 197 -0.22 15.55 0.55
N MET A 198 -1.32 15.99 -0.05
CA MET A 198 -1.96 15.31 -1.16
C MET A 198 -1.25 15.65 -2.48
N ASN A 199 -1.09 14.67 -3.35
CA ASN A 199 -0.66 14.91 -4.72
C ASN A 199 -1.84 15.39 -5.56
N LYS A 200 -2.03 16.71 -5.64
CA LYS A 200 -3.16 17.32 -6.35
C LYS A 200 -3.31 16.87 -7.80
N ALA A 201 -2.20 16.63 -8.50
CA ALA A 201 -2.21 16.18 -9.90
C ALA A 201 -2.75 14.74 -10.09
N LYS A 202 -2.80 13.95 -9.03
CA LYS A 202 -3.27 12.55 -9.05
C LYS A 202 -4.66 12.37 -8.44
N VAL A 203 -5.28 13.44 -7.93
CA VAL A 203 -6.66 13.36 -7.45
C VAL A 203 -7.58 13.04 -8.61
N SER A 204 -8.40 12.01 -8.46
CA SER A 204 -9.34 11.61 -9.49
C SER A 204 -10.74 11.48 -8.91
N VAL A 205 -11.68 12.26 -9.44
CA VAL A 205 -13.12 12.20 -9.11
C VAL A 205 -13.83 11.45 -10.23
N MET A 206 -14.42 10.31 -9.92
CA MET A 206 -14.98 9.39 -10.89
C MET A 206 -16.44 9.06 -10.54
N PRO A 207 -17.43 9.77 -11.10
CA PRO A 207 -18.85 9.38 -11.01
C PRO A 207 -19.08 8.05 -11.74
N SER A 208 -20.18 7.36 -11.45
CA SER A 208 -20.52 6.05 -12.04
C SER A 208 -20.69 6.08 -13.57
N SER A 209 -20.96 7.25 -14.15
CA SER A 209 -21.00 7.50 -15.61
C SER A 209 -19.60 7.46 -16.26
N LYS A 210 -18.53 7.58 -15.46
CA LYS A 210 -17.13 7.45 -15.91
C LYS A 210 -16.54 6.13 -15.45
N ARG A 211 -15.43 5.72 -16.07
CA ARG A 211 -14.67 4.56 -15.61
C ARG A 211 -14.06 4.87 -14.24
N GLN A 212 -14.43 4.10 -13.22
CA GLN A 212 -13.92 4.18 -11.86
C GLN A 212 -12.76 3.19 -11.69
N VAL A 213 -11.60 3.67 -11.26
CA VAL A 213 -10.37 2.87 -11.11
C VAL A 213 -9.78 3.09 -9.72
N VAL A 214 -9.51 2.00 -9.01
CA VAL A 214 -8.85 2.00 -7.70
C VAL A 214 -7.66 1.05 -7.77
N CYS A 215 -6.46 1.52 -7.48
CA CYS A 215 -5.20 0.74 -7.59
C CYS A 215 -5.08 -0.05 -8.91
N GLY A 216 -5.48 0.56 -10.04
CA GLY A 216 -5.41 -0.06 -11.37
C GLY A 216 -6.54 -1.04 -11.70
N LEU A 217 -7.50 -1.27 -10.80
CA LEU A 217 -8.67 -2.11 -11.01
C LEU A 217 -9.92 -1.28 -11.28
N VAL A 218 -10.71 -1.68 -12.28
CA VAL A 218 -12.03 -1.10 -12.56
C VAL A 218 -13.01 -1.59 -11.50
N VAL A 219 -13.81 -0.66 -10.93
CA VAL A 219 -14.76 -0.93 -9.84
C VAL A 219 -16.20 -0.53 -10.14
N ASN A 220 -16.57 -0.16 -11.37
CA ASN A 220 -17.91 0.33 -11.71
C ASN A 220 -19.03 -0.64 -11.33
N LYS A 221 -19.00 -1.89 -11.78
CA LYS A 221 -20.02 -2.92 -11.50
C LYS A 221 -19.46 -4.11 -10.75
N ARG A 222 -18.23 -4.48 -11.05
CA ARG A 222 -17.46 -5.59 -10.46
C ARG A 222 -15.97 -5.28 -10.60
N LEU A 223 -15.13 -5.98 -9.87
CA LEU A 223 -13.70 -5.90 -10.09
C LEU A 223 -13.34 -6.41 -11.49
N SER A 224 -12.50 -5.68 -12.19
CA SER A 224 -11.97 -6.08 -13.49
C SER A 224 -10.68 -5.36 -13.78
N LEU A 225 -9.83 -5.93 -14.64
CA LEU A 225 -8.69 -5.20 -15.19
C LEU A 225 -9.14 -4.12 -16.16
N THR A 226 -8.34 -3.07 -16.32
CA THR A 226 -8.55 -2.10 -17.41
C THR A 226 -8.38 -2.79 -18.77
N SER A 227 -9.10 -2.31 -19.79
CA SER A 227 -9.00 -2.86 -21.17
C SER A 227 -7.56 -2.81 -21.67
N THR A 228 -6.83 -1.73 -21.40
CA THR A 228 -5.42 -1.58 -21.77
C THR A 228 -4.55 -2.68 -21.16
N LEU A 229 -4.73 -2.99 -19.86
CA LEU A 229 -3.96 -4.06 -19.21
C LEU A 229 -4.35 -5.44 -19.73
N LYS A 230 -5.64 -5.69 -20.01
CA LYS A 230 -6.11 -6.93 -20.66
C LYS A 230 -5.45 -7.15 -22.01
N LEU A 231 -5.46 -6.13 -22.86
CA LEU A 231 -4.84 -6.20 -24.18
C LEU A 231 -3.33 -6.44 -24.09
N LYS A 232 -2.66 -5.72 -23.19
CA LYS A 232 -1.23 -5.94 -22.93
C LYS A 232 -0.94 -7.38 -22.52
N LEU A 233 -1.65 -7.94 -21.54
CA LEU A 233 -1.44 -9.31 -21.08
C LEU A 233 -1.68 -10.33 -22.19
N LEU A 234 -2.74 -10.17 -22.99
CA LEU A 234 -2.99 -11.05 -24.14
C LEU A 234 -1.85 -10.95 -25.16
N GLY A 235 -1.39 -9.75 -25.49
CA GLY A 235 -0.28 -9.53 -26.41
C GLY A 235 1.03 -10.12 -25.90
N ASP A 236 1.34 -9.93 -24.61
CA ASP A 236 2.58 -10.46 -24.01
C ASP A 236 2.60 -11.98 -23.99
N VAL A 237 1.46 -12.64 -23.71
CA VAL A 237 1.32 -14.10 -23.80
C VAL A 237 1.36 -14.58 -25.26
N ALA A 238 0.65 -13.92 -26.17
CA ALA A 238 0.61 -14.30 -27.59
C ALA A 238 1.99 -14.28 -28.26
N HIS A 239 2.87 -13.35 -27.85
CA HIS A 239 4.22 -13.19 -28.38
C HIS A 239 5.33 -13.81 -27.50
N GLY A 240 4.98 -14.61 -26.51
CA GLY A 240 5.95 -15.30 -25.64
C GLY A 240 6.82 -14.36 -24.78
N ARG A 241 6.36 -13.13 -24.49
CA ARG A 241 7.09 -12.13 -23.71
C ARG A 241 7.00 -12.35 -22.19
N MET A 242 6.24 -13.36 -21.75
CA MET A 242 6.07 -13.69 -20.33
C MET A 242 6.58 -15.09 -20.03
N SER A 243 7.24 -15.25 -18.89
CA SER A 243 7.61 -16.57 -18.38
C SER A 243 6.38 -17.36 -17.94
N PRO A 244 6.41 -18.71 -17.99
CA PRO A 244 5.32 -19.56 -17.47
C PRO A 244 4.94 -19.24 -16.02
N ALA A 245 5.91 -19.00 -15.15
CA ALA A 245 5.69 -18.61 -13.75
C ALA A 245 4.94 -17.28 -13.63
N SER A 246 5.28 -16.28 -14.44
CA SER A 246 4.57 -14.99 -14.47
C SER A 246 3.13 -15.14 -14.95
N ILE A 247 2.90 -15.97 -15.97
CA ILE A 247 1.55 -16.26 -16.48
C ILE A 247 0.71 -16.95 -15.41
N ALA A 248 1.25 -17.98 -14.75
CA ALA A 248 0.57 -18.70 -13.66
C ALA A 248 0.23 -17.76 -12.50
N GLY A 249 1.14 -16.86 -12.12
CA GLY A 249 0.90 -15.83 -11.10
C GLY A 249 -0.24 -14.88 -11.46
N TRP A 250 -0.31 -14.44 -12.72
CA TRP A 250 -1.43 -13.61 -13.20
C TRP A 250 -2.75 -14.37 -13.19
N ILE A 251 -2.79 -15.63 -13.66
CA ILE A 251 -4.01 -16.45 -13.67
C ILE A 251 -4.52 -16.67 -12.23
N ALA A 252 -3.63 -16.99 -11.30
CA ALA A 252 -3.97 -17.14 -9.89
C ALA A 252 -4.61 -15.86 -9.30
N ASN A 253 -4.03 -14.71 -9.59
CA ASN A 253 -4.53 -13.41 -9.13
C ASN A 253 -5.90 -13.08 -9.78
N LEU A 254 -6.08 -13.39 -11.07
CA LEU A 254 -7.29 -13.13 -11.81
C LEU A 254 -8.50 -13.94 -11.31
N LYS A 255 -8.31 -15.07 -10.63
CA LYS A 255 -9.41 -15.82 -10.00
C LYS A 255 -10.27 -14.95 -9.08
N SER A 256 -9.66 -13.99 -8.38
CA SER A 256 -10.36 -13.10 -7.44
C SER A 256 -10.78 -11.74 -8.05
N ILE A 257 -10.23 -11.36 -9.20
CA ILE A 257 -10.43 -10.05 -9.84
C ILE A 257 -11.40 -10.16 -11.03
N ASP A 258 -11.06 -11.04 -11.98
CA ASP A 258 -11.74 -11.18 -13.27
C ASP A 258 -11.61 -12.64 -13.75
N PRO A 259 -12.37 -13.58 -13.16
CA PRO A 259 -12.23 -14.99 -13.45
C PRO A 259 -12.47 -15.32 -14.94
N VAL A 260 -13.39 -14.61 -15.59
CA VAL A 260 -13.69 -14.79 -17.03
C VAL A 260 -12.46 -14.47 -17.88
N PHE A 261 -11.79 -13.35 -17.57
CA PHE A 261 -10.57 -13.00 -18.28
C PHE A 261 -9.40 -13.93 -17.89
N GLY A 262 -9.36 -14.39 -16.64
CA GLY A 262 -8.38 -15.39 -16.17
C GLY A 262 -8.45 -16.69 -16.98
N THR A 263 -9.67 -17.21 -17.21
CA THR A 263 -9.90 -18.40 -18.06
C THR A 263 -9.43 -18.15 -19.49
N LYS A 264 -9.76 -16.99 -20.07
CA LYS A 264 -9.31 -16.62 -21.43
C LYS A 264 -7.78 -16.57 -21.54
N LEU A 265 -7.11 -15.97 -20.56
CA LEU A 265 -5.63 -15.88 -20.52
C LEU A 265 -5.00 -17.26 -20.39
N HIS A 266 -5.57 -18.13 -19.54
CA HIS A 266 -5.14 -19.52 -19.37
C HIS A 266 -5.25 -20.31 -20.68
N GLN A 267 -6.41 -20.27 -21.33
CA GLN A 267 -6.62 -20.95 -22.62
C GLN A 267 -5.64 -20.48 -23.70
N LEU A 268 -5.33 -19.17 -23.74
CA LEU A 268 -4.35 -18.65 -24.69
C LEU A 268 -2.93 -19.19 -24.38
N ALA A 269 -2.55 -19.22 -23.11
CA ALA A 269 -1.25 -19.72 -22.68
C ALA A 269 -1.07 -21.23 -22.98
N MET A 270 -2.12 -22.03 -22.76
CA MET A 270 -2.15 -23.45 -23.12
C MET A 270 -1.97 -23.65 -24.63
N ARG A 271 -2.75 -22.92 -25.46
CA ARG A 271 -2.63 -22.98 -26.94
C ARG A 271 -1.24 -22.60 -27.46
N LYS A 272 -0.51 -21.75 -26.74
CA LYS A 272 0.86 -21.34 -27.06
C LYS A 272 1.93 -22.27 -26.47
N GLY A 273 1.56 -23.35 -25.77
CA GLY A 273 2.50 -24.27 -25.12
C GLY A 273 3.30 -23.65 -23.96
N LEU A 274 2.84 -22.51 -23.42
CA LEU A 274 3.53 -21.80 -22.33
C LEU A 274 3.15 -22.34 -20.94
N LEU A 275 2.08 -23.11 -20.83
CA LEU A 275 1.66 -23.84 -19.63
C LEU A 275 1.39 -25.30 -20.01
N LYS A 276 1.60 -26.20 -19.05
CA LYS A 276 1.21 -27.62 -19.16
C LYS A 276 -0.19 -27.81 -18.55
N SER A 277 -0.94 -28.77 -19.07
CA SER A 277 -2.23 -29.18 -18.55
C SER A 277 -2.16 -29.68 -17.11
#